data_7a3a2248178f1e509832e4091a57921a
#
_entry.id   7a3a2248178f1e509832e4091a57921a
#
_cell.length_a   1.000
_cell.length_b   1.000
_cell.length_c   1.000
_cell.angle_alpha   90.00
_cell.angle_beta   90.00
_cell.angle_gamma   90.00
#
_symmetry.space_group_name_H-M   'P 1'
#
loop_
_entity.id
_entity.type
_entity.pdbx_description
1 polymer ?
#
loop_
_entity_poly.entity_id
_entity_poly.type
_entity_poly.pdbx_seq_one_letter_code
_entity_poly.pdbx_strand_id
1 'polypeptide(L)'
;RPQLGSKLREVESRGIEMMLVVDVSNSMLAEDFQPNRLERTKYAIDKLFDGLKQDRVGLVVFAGDAVVQLPITSDYRMAKAFARRISPSMVSVQGTDIGQALSLATMSFSEKGDNPAGRVIVLITDGEGHDSGAIEAAERAAEQGIRIFTIGIGTPEGAPIQIGGEFIKDDKGEMVVSKLGEPLLEKIAQATDGAYIRSTNQSIGLDEIVRTINNMEKGDLAALRFEEFNEQFQYLIGAALVLLLLEFLLLDRRNP
;
A
#
# COMPACT_ATOMS: atom_id res chain seq x y z
N ARG A 1 -39.76 -6.11 -12.95
CA ARG A 1 -38.91 -7.32 -13.10
C ARG A 1 -39.12 -8.15 -11.83
N PRO A 2 -39.63 -9.39 -11.88
CA PRO A 2 -39.77 -10.23 -10.70
C PRO A 2 -38.40 -10.73 -10.27
N GLN A 3 -38.04 -10.43 -9.03
CA GLN A 3 -36.79 -10.83 -8.41
C GLN A 3 -37.14 -11.79 -7.27
N LEU A 4 -36.61 -13.01 -7.29
CA LEU A 4 -36.85 -14.03 -6.28
C LEU A 4 -35.50 -14.62 -5.81
N GLY A 5 -35.12 -14.28 -4.59
CA GLY A 5 -33.94 -14.80 -3.92
C GLY A 5 -32.67 -13.97 -4.16
N SER A 6 -31.95 -13.66 -3.09
CA SER A 6 -30.57 -13.15 -3.14
C SER A 6 -29.61 -14.33 -3.04
N LYS A 7 -28.70 -14.50 -4.00
CA LYS A 7 -27.52 -15.34 -3.81
C LYS A 7 -26.43 -14.48 -3.19
N LEU A 8 -26.04 -14.81 -1.97
CA LEU A 8 -24.78 -14.32 -1.41
C LEU A 8 -23.65 -14.90 -2.26
N ARG A 9 -23.08 -14.09 -3.13
CA ARG A 9 -21.82 -14.42 -3.78
C ARG A 9 -20.74 -14.20 -2.73
N GLU A 10 -20.07 -15.27 -2.32
CA GLU A 10 -18.85 -15.16 -1.54
C GLU A 10 -17.86 -14.37 -2.40
N VAL A 11 -17.64 -13.10 -2.05
CA VAL A 11 -16.60 -12.30 -2.68
C VAL A 11 -15.30 -12.94 -2.19
N GLU A 12 -14.58 -13.62 -3.07
CA GLU A 12 -13.21 -14.05 -2.78
C GLU A 12 -12.47 -12.83 -2.22
N SER A 13 -11.97 -12.94 -1.01
CA SER A 13 -11.12 -11.91 -0.40
C SER A 13 -9.88 -11.79 -1.27
N ARG A 14 -9.86 -10.76 -2.11
CA ARG A 14 -8.68 -10.42 -2.91
C ARG A 14 -7.78 -9.62 -2.00
N GLY A 15 -6.51 -10.03 -1.87
CA GLY A 15 -5.54 -9.30 -1.08
C GLY A 15 -5.25 -7.91 -1.65
N ILE A 16 -4.68 -7.06 -0.86
CA ILE A 16 -4.23 -5.73 -1.27
C ILE A 16 -2.91 -5.77 -2.04
N GLU A 17 -2.64 -4.72 -2.79
CA GLU A 17 -1.29 -4.41 -3.28
C GLU A 17 -0.65 -3.39 -2.36
N MET A 18 0.47 -3.78 -1.75
CA MET A 18 1.23 -2.94 -0.82
C MET A 18 2.60 -2.61 -1.40
N MET A 19 2.88 -1.34 -1.62
CA MET A 19 4.21 -0.86 -2.00
C MET A 19 4.92 -0.31 -0.78
N LEU A 20 6.00 -0.98 -0.35
CA LEU A 20 6.89 -0.47 0.68
C LEU A 20 7.86 0.52 0.04
N VAL A 21 7.90 1.74 0.56
CA VAL A 21 8.80 2.82 0.11
C VAL A 21 9.73 3.15 1.26
N VAL A 22 10.98 2.72 1.13
CA VAL A 22 11.94 2.71 2.24
C VAL A 22 13.06 3.70 1.97
N ASP A 23 13.23 4.62 2.88
CA ASP A 23 14.35 5.54 2.90
C ASP A 23 15.64 4.80 3.20
N VAL A 24 16.66 5.02 2.36
CA VAL A 24 18.02 4.48 2.50
C VAL A 24 19.07 5.58 2.56
N SER A 25 18.67 6.81 2.80
CA SER A 25 19.59 7.92 3.00
C SER A 25 20.51 7.69 4.19
N ASN A 26 21.60 8.45 4.25
CA ASN A 26 22.59 8.32 5.31
C ASN A 26 22.00 8.61 6.71
N SER A 27 20.96 9.42 6.83
CA SER A 27 20.28 9.70 8.08
C SER A 27 19.64 8.44 8.70
N MET A 28 19.27 7.46 7.87
CA MET A 28 18.77 6.16 8.33
C MET A 28 19.83 5.28 9.00
N LEU A 29 21.09 5.68 8.98
CA LEU A 29 22.18 5.04 9.75
C LEU A 29 22.29 5.57 11.18
N ALA A 30 21.51 6.56 11.58
CA ALA A 30 21.46 7.06 12.95
C ALA A 30 21.06 5.97 13.95
N GLU A 31 21.67 5.98 15.14
CA GLU A 31 21.61 4.90 16.14
C GLU A 31 20.65 5.22 17.32
N ASP A 32 19.69 6.12 17.14
CA ASP A 32 18.61 6.32 18.11
C ASP A 32 17.65 5.11 18.17
N PHE A 33 17.70 4.26 17.14
CA PHE A 33 17.10 2.92 17.10
C PHE A 33 18.19 1.86 16.95
N GLN A 34 18.24 0.86 17.82
CA GLN A 34 19.28 -0.16 17.76
C GLN A 34 18.97 -1.26 16.73
N PRO A 35 19.96 -1.68 15.90
CA PRO A 35 21.33 -1.17 15.80
C PRO A 35 21.42 0.19 15.10
N ASN A 36 20.54 0.50 14.15
CA ASN A 36 20.25 1.80 13.53
C ASN A 36 18.85 1.77 12.93
N ARG A 37 18.35 2.93 12.46
CA ARG A 37 16.99 3.06 11.90
C ARG A 37 16.75 2.11 10.73
N LEU A 38 17.70 1.97 9.80
CA LEU A 38 17.58 1.12 8.61
C LEU A 38 17.53 -0.35 8.95
N GLU A 39 18.43 -0.85 9.79
CA GLU A 39 18.43 -2.26 10.20
C GLU A 39 17.16 -2.61 10.98
N ARG A 40 16.69 -1.69 11.80
CA ARG A 40 15.42 -1.84 12.51
C ARG A 40 14.24 -1.93 11.57
N THR A 41 14.24 -1.10 10.51
CA THR A 41 13.23 -1.12 9.43
C THR A 41 13.25 -2.47 8.70
N LYS A 42 14.42 -2.97 8.30
CA LYS A 42 14.56 -4.27 7.62
C LYS A 42 13.99 -5.42 8.46
N TYR A 43 14.28 -5.42 9.77
CA TYR A 43 13.73 -6.42 10.68
C TYR A 43 12.20 -6.36 10.78
N ALA A 44 11.62 -5.15 10.82
CA ALA A 44 10.18 -4.99 10.86
C ALA A 44 9.50 -5.45 9.55
N ILE A 45 10.11 -5.14 8.40
CA ILE A 45 9.64 -5.61 7.09
C ILE A 45 9.69 -7.13 6.99
N ASP A 46 10.75 -7.77 7.48
CA ASP A 46 10.87 -9.23 7.49
C ASP A 46 9.73 -9.88 8.29
N LYS A 47 9.40 -9.31 9.46
CA LYS A 47 8.24 -9.75 10.26
C LYS A 47 6.89 -9.49 9.58
N LEU A 48 6.75 -8.33 8.94
CA LEU A 48 5.54 -8.00 8.18
C LEU A 48 5.20 -9.10 7.18
N PHE A 49 6.18 -9.54 6.40
CA PHE A 49 5.99 -10.58 5.40
C PHE A 49 5.61 -11.95 5.97
N ASP A 50 5.90 -12.23 7.25
CA ASP A 50 5.43 -13.44 7.93
C ASP A 50 3.91 -13.42 8.21
N GLY A 51 3.35 -12.23 8.36
CA GLY A 51 1.93 -12.02 8.65
C GLY A 51 1.01 -11.99 7.42
N LEU A 52 1.56 -11.76 6.22
CA LEU A 52 0.80 -11.63 4.99
C LEU A 52 0.40 -13.00 4.43
N LYS A 53 -0.78 -13.09 3.79
CA LYS A 53 -1.30 -14.36 3.26
C LYS A 53 -1.73 -14.29 1.80
N GLN A 54 -2.48 -13.28 1.42
CA GLN A 54 -3.08 -13.11 0.09
C GLN A 54 -2.65 -11.80 -0.58
N ASP A 55 -1.90 -10.97 0.15
CA ASP A 55 -1.48 -9.66 -0.31
C ASP A 55 -0.31 -9.77 -1.31
N ARG A 56 -0.18 -8.76 -2.14
CA ARG A 56 0.95 -8.62 -3.07
C ARG A 56 1.81 -7.47 -2.58
N VAL A 57 3.11 -7.65 -2.60
CA VAL A 57 4.06 -6.65 -2.07
C VAL A 57 5.07 -6.24 -3.12
N GLY A 58 5.42 -4.96 -3.12
CA GLY A 58 6.53 -4.41 -3.87
C GLY A 58 7.45 -3.62 -2.96
N LEU A 59 8.63 -3.26 -3.46
CA LEU A 59 9.64 -2.55 -2.71
C LEU A 59 10.31 -1.49 -3.57
N VAL A 60 10.22 -0.25 -3.14
CA VAL A 60 10.97 0.91 -3.63
C VAL A 60 11.94 1.32 -2.53
N VAL A 61 13.18 1.59 -2.89
CA VAL A 61 14.14 2.26 -2.00
C VAL A 61 14.46 3.64 -2.57
N PHE A 62 14.68 4.60 -1.68
CA PHE A 62 14.96 5.96 -2.12
C PHE A 62 15.95 6.67 -1.18
N ALA A 63 16.59 7.67 -1.73
CA ALA A 63 17.38 8.70 -1.07
C ALA A 63 17.20 10.00 -1.86
N GLY A 64 18.23 10.57 -2.46
CA GLY A 64 18.10 11.67 -3.43
C GLY A 64 17.58 11.24 -4.81
N ASP A 65 17.42 9.94 -5.04
CA ASP A 65 16.79 9.30 -6.20
C ASP A 65 15.99 8.09 -5.72
N ALA A 66 15.13 7.50 -6.56
CA ALA A 66 14.30 6.36 -6.19
C ALA A 66 14.44 5.20 -7.19
N VAL A 67 14.42 3.97 -6.68
CA VAL A 67 14.60 2.74 -7.48
C VAL A 67 13.63 1.66 -7.05
N VAL A 68 12.96 1.02 -8.02
CA VAL A 68 12.15 -0.18 -7.75
C VAL A 68 13.09 -1.37 -7.54
N GLN A 69 13.18 -1.84 -6.30
CA GLN A 69 13.97 -3.03 -5.95
C GLN A 69 13.21 -4.32 -6.19
N LEU A 70 11.90 -4.31 -5.99
CA LEU A 70 11.04 -5.46 -6.20
C LEU A 70 9.71 -4.98 -6.78
N PRO A 71 9.35 -5.40 -8.00
CA PRO A 71 7.99 -5.20 -8.52
C PRO A 71 6.96 -5.96 -7.67
N ILE A 72 5.67 -5.57 -7.78
CA ILE A 72 4.58 -6.21 -7.06
C ILE A 72 4.57 -7.73 -7.29
N THR A 73 4.65 -8.50 -6.21
CA THR A 73 4.69 -9.97 -6.22
C THR A 73 3.99 -10.58 -5.02
N SER A 74 3.56 -11.83 -5.12
CA SER A 74 3.11 -12.68 -4.00
C SER A 74 4.22 -13.60 -3.46
N ASP A 75 5.43 -13.56 -4.01
CA ASP A 75 6.56 -14.35 -3.51
C ASP A 75 7.24 -13.66 -2.32
N TYR A 76 6.73 -13.93 -1.12
CA TYR A 76 7.28 -13.36 0.11
C TYR A 76 8.70 -13.82 0.43
N ARG A 77 9.15 -14.98 -0.09
CA ARG A 77 10.55 -15.42 0.09
C ARG A 77 11.49 -14.52 -0.71
N MET A 78 11.11 -14.21 -1.95
CA MET A 78 11.83 -13.24 -2.76
C MET A 78 11.80 -11.86 -2.10
N ALA A 79 10.62 -11.40 -1.67
CA ALA A 79 10.45 -10.10 -0.99
C ALA A 79 11.36 -9.95 0.24
N LYS A 80 11.43 -10.98 1.11
CA LYS A 80 12.36 -11.01 2.24
C LYS A 80 13.82 -10.94 1.81
N ALA A 81 14.20 -11.69 0.79
CA ALA A 81 15.58 -11.68 0.30
C ALA A 81 16.00 -10.28 -0.19
N PHE A 82 15.12 -9.56 -0.89
CA PHE A 82 15.38 -8.18 -1.31
C PHE A 82 15.40 -7.22 -0.13
N ALA A 83 14.42 -7.29 0.78
CA ALA A 83 14.35 -6.41 1.94
C ALA A 83 15.59 -6.50 2.84
N ARG A 84 16.12 -7.69 3.08
CA ARG A 84 17.34 -7.91 3.87
C ARG A 84 18.60 -7.28 3.25
N ARG A 85 18.62 -7.10 1.93
CA ARG A 85 19.77 -6.54 1.19
C ARG A 85 19.73 -5.02 1.05
N ILE A 86 18.65 -4.38 1.50
CA ILE A 86 18.53 -2.91 1.45
C ILE A 86 19.76 -2.26 2.13
N SER A 87 20.36 -1.31 1.44
CA SER A 87 21.51 -0.56 1.95
C SER A 87 21.57 0.82 1.30
N PRO A 88 22.23 1.81 1.92
CA PRO A 88 22.41 3.14 1.33
C PRO A 88 23.13 3.14 -0.01
N SER A 89 23.97 2.13 -0.26
CA SER A 89 24.70 2.00 -1.54
C SER A 89 23.83 1.63 -2.74
N MET A 90 22.56 1.33 -2.54
CA MET A 90 21.61 1.01 -3.63
C MET A 90 21.15 2.24 -4.41
N VAL A 91 21.28 3.42 -3.81
CA VAL A 91 20.95 4.69 -4.45
C VAL A 91 22.21 5.54 -4.54
N SER A 92 22.56 5.95 -5.75
CA SER A 92 23.82 6.67 -6.00
C SER A 92 23.78 8.12 -5.54
N VAL A 93 22.61 8.74 -5.54
CA VAL A 93 22.40 10.13 -5.13
C VAL A 93 21.92 10.16 -3.69
N GLN A 94 22.69 10.77 -2.80
CA GLN A 94 22.28 10.97 -1.42
C GLN A 94 21.34 12.17 -1.30
N GLY A 95 20.53 12.20 -0.26
CA GLY A 95 19.46 13.16 -0.03
C GLY A 95 18.18 12.42 0.32
N THR A 96 17.02 13.11 0.24
CA THR A 96 15.71 12.53 0.60
C THR A 96 14.64 13.15 -0.30
N ASP A 97 14.40 12.54 -1.48
CA ASP A 97 13.34 12.98 -2.41
C ASP A 97 12.11 12.08 -2.27
N ILE A 98 11.25 12.43 -1.32
CA ILE A 98 10.01 11.71 -1.05
C ILE A 98 9.03 11.84 -2.23
N GLY A 99 8.98 12.99 -2.90
CA GLY A 99 8.07 13.23 -4.02
C GLY A 99 8.34 12.29 -5.20
N GLN A 100 9.62 12.11 -5.56
CA GLN A 100 10.03 11.17 -6.59
C GLN A 100 9.72 9.72 -6.17
N ALA A 101 10.01 9.36 -4.92
CA ALA A 101 9.76 8.02 -4.39
C ALA A 101 8.27 7.65 -4.43
N LEU A 102 7.38 8.56 -4.01
CA LEU A 102 5.93 8.36 -4.08
C LEU A 102 5.42 8.28 -5.52
N SER A 103 5.94 9.11 -6.42
CA SER A 103 5.58 9.09 -7.84
C SER A 103 5.98 7.75 -8.49
N LEU A 104 7.20 7.28 -8.23
CA LEU A 104 7.67 5.98 -8.72
C LEU A 104 6.85 4.82 -8.15
N ALA A 105 6.54 4.84 -6.85
CA ALA A 105 5.71 3.84 -6.20
C ALA A 105 4.30 3.80 -6.81
N THR A 106 3.68 4.95 -7.03
CA THR A 106 2.36 5.09 -7.66
C THR A 106 2.32 4.47 -9.06
N MET A 107 3.35 4.68 -9.87
CA MET A 107 3.47 4.10 -11.22
C MET A 107 3.78 2.61 -11.23
N SER A 108 4.24 2.04 -10.11
CA SER A 108 4.69 0.66 -10.01
C SER A 108 3.61 -0.33 -9.61
N PHE A 109 2.37 0.12 -9.37
CA PHE A 109 1.24 -0.76 -9.15
C PHE A 109 0.80 -1.47 -10.43
N SER A 110 0.13 -2.60 -10.28
CA SER A 110 -0.44 -3.36 -11.40
C SER A 110 -1.45 -2.53 -12.19
N GLU A 111 -1.59 -2.80 -13.48
CA GLU A 111 -2.62 -2.16 -14.28
C GLU A 111 -4.03 -2.48 -13.74
N LYS A 112 -5.02 -1.60 -14.04
CA LYS A 112 -6.39 -1.67 -13.50
C LYS A 112 -7.13 -3.00 -13.76
N GLY A 113 -6.59 -3.90 -14.59
CA GLY A 113 -7.20 -5.21 -14.91
C GLY A 113 -7.12 -6.25 -13.79
N ASP A 114 -6.14 -6.16 -12.90
CA ASP A 114 -5.93 -7.15 -11.82
C ASP A 114 -6.85 -6.96 -10.60
N ASN A 115 -7.53 -5.80 -10.51
CA ASN A 115 -8.52 -5.42 -9.50
C ASN A 115 -8.24 -5.95 -8.07
N PRO A 116 -7.15 -5.51 -7.41
CA PRO A 116 -6.89 -5.83 -6.01
C PRO A 116 -8.00 -5.24 -5.11
N ALA A 117 -8.14 -5.75 -3.89
CA ALA A 117 -9.08 -5.18 -2.90
C ALA A 117 -8.75 -3.72 -2.55
N GLY A 118 -7.46 -3.35 -2.64
CA GLY A 118 -6.99 -1.98 -2.43
C GLY A 118 -5.52 -1.83 -2.79
N ARG A 119 -5.09 -0.58 -2.92
CA ARG A 119 -3.70 -0.20 -3.16
C ARG A 119 -3.21 0.70 -2.05
N VAL A 120 -2.07 0.33 -1.48
CA VAL A 120 -1.51 1.02 -0.33
C VAL A 120 -0.02 1.26 -0.53
N ILE A 121 0.44 2.47 -0.24
CA ILE A 121 1.86 2.78 -0.06
C ILE A 121 2.15 2.85 1.43
N VAL A 122 3.23 2.23 1.87
CA VAL A 122 3.78 2.38 3.22
C VAL A 122 5.14 3.05 3.10
N LEU A 123 5.18 4.33 3.40
CA LEU A 123 6.40 5.16 3.38
C LEU A 123 7.09 5.06 4.74
N ILE A 124 8.37 4.68 4.75
CA ILE A 124 9.18 4.56 5.96
C ILE A 124 10.40 5.45 5.80
N THR A 125 10.48 6.53 6.57
CA THR A 125 11.53 7.55 6.49
C THR A 125 11.64 8.29 7.81
N ASP A 126 12.72 9.01 8.04
CA ASP A 126 12.81 9.99 9.14
C ASP A 126 12.15 11.34 8.77
N GLY A 127 11.76 11.51 7.50
CA GLY A 127 11.09 12.72 7.06
C GLY A 127 12.00 13.94 7.01
N GLU A 128 13.32 13.78 7.14
CA GLU A 128 14.31 14.84 6.92
C GLU A 128 14.44 15.10 5.42
N GLY A 129 13.51 15.80 4.84
CA GLY A 129 13.53 16.19 3.44
C GLY A 129 12.98 17.59 3.26
N HIS A 130 13.31 18.19 2.15
CA HIS A 130 12.58 19.36 1.71
C HIS A 130 11.28 18.87 1.07
N ASP A 131 10.22 19.69 1.21
CA ASP A 131 8.92 19.45 0.57
C ASP A 131 9.06 19.60 -0.97
N SER A 132 9.82 18.67 -1.58
CA SER A 132 10.11 18.63 -3.01
C SER A 132 9.01 17.92 -3.77
N GLY A 133 7.78 18.49 -3.74
CA GLY A 133 6.63 17.91 -4.44
C GLY A 133 6.06 16.64 -3.78
N ALA A 134 6.37 16.39 -2.51
CA ALA A 134 5.90 15.20 -1.79
C ALA A 134 4.38 15.23 -1.58
N ILE A 135 3.82 16.40 -1.27
CA ILE A 135 2.38 16.57 -1.06
C ILE A 135 1.66 16.41 -2.40
N GLU A 136 2.12 17.03 -3.47
CA GLU A 136 1.53 16.90 -4.81
C GLU A 136 1.62 15.45 -5.33
N ALA A 137 2.70 14.72 -5.00
CA ALA A 137 2.80 13.29 -5.33
C ALA A 137 1.78 12.46 -4.54
N ALA A 138 1.55 12.78 -3.27
CA ALA A 138 0.52 12.13 -2.46
C ALA A 138 -0.89 12.42 -2.98
N GLU A 139 -1.20 13.66 -3.34
CA GLU A 139 -2.49 14.03 -3.93
C GLU A 139 -2.75 13.26 -5.24
N ARG A 140 -1.75 13.15 -6.13
CA ARG A 140 -1.85 12.33 -7.35
C ARG A 140 -2.06 10.85 -7.08
N ALA A 141 -1.49 10.32 -5.99
CA ALA A 141 -1.75 8.94 -5.56
C ALA A 141 -3.19 8.78 -5.05
N ALA A 142 -3.70 9.75 -4.28
CA ALA A 142 -5.09 9.77 -3.82
C ALA A 142 -6.10 9.79 -4.98
N GLU A 143 -5.86 10.58 -6.04
CA GLU A 143 -6.67 10.61 -7.26
C GLU A 143 -6.76 9.23 -7.94
N GLN A 144 -5.77 8.36 -7.75
CA GLN A 144 -5.75 6.99 -8.24
C GLN A 144 -6.33 5.97 -7.25
N GLY A 145 -6.86 6.42 -6.12
CA GLY A 145 -7.42 5.57 -5.06
C GLY A 145 -6.35 4.86 -4.23
N ILE A 146 -5.12 5.38 -4.20
CA ILE A 146 -4.01 4.83 -3.41
C ILE A 146 -3.97 5.56 -2.07
N ARG A 147 -3.95 4.81 -0.97
CA ARG A 147 -3.76 5.36 0.38
C ARG A 147 -2.29 5.28 0.78
N ILE A 148 -1.78 6.33 1.41
CA ILE A 148 -0.38 6.37 1.88
C ILE A 148 -0.36 6.36 3.40
N PHE A 149 0.23 5.32 3.97
CA PHE A 149 0.56 5.26 5.38
C PHE A 149 2.02 5.68 5.55
N THR A 150 2.28 6.52 6.52
CA THR A 150 3.63 7.02 6.79
C THR A 150 4.12 6.55 8.14
N ILE A 151 5.33 6.05 8.19
CA ILE A 151 6.04 5.66 9.41
C ILE A 151 7.23 6.58 9.58
N GLY A 152 7.17 7.42 10.61
CA GLY A 152 8.30 8.23 11.01
C GLY A 152 9.27 7.44 11.89
N ILE A 153 10.49 7.23 11.44
CA ILE A 153 11.52 6.54 12.21
C ILE A 153 12.63 7.51 12.62
N GLY A 154 12.77 7.71 13.91
CA GLY A 154 13.69 8.64 14.51
C GLY A 154 13.14 9.26 15.79
N THR A 155 13.93 10.03 16.46
CA THR A 155 13.52 10.78 17.65
C THR A 155 13.48 12.28 17.36
N PRO A 156 12.59 13.07 18.03
CA PRO A 156 12.57 14.52 17.88
C PRO A 156 13.87 15.19 18.32
N GLU A 157 14.55 14.60 19.29
CA GLU A 157 15.85 15.05 19.77
C GLU A 157 16.93 14.85 18.73
N GLY A 158 16.78 13.78 17.92
CA GLY A 158 17.71 13.37 16.89
C GLY A 158 18.90 12.59 17.40
N ALA A 159 19.66 12.04 16.46
CA ALA A 159 20.91 11.35 16.73
C ALA A 159 21.97 11.67 15.69
N PRO A 160 23.26 11.61 16.06
CA PRO A 160 24.33 11.83 15.11
C PRO A 160 24.41 10.67 14.11
N ILE A 161 24.74 11.01 12.87
CA ILE A 161 24.91 10.01 11.81
C ILE A 161 26.34 9.48 11.84
N GLN A 162 26.47 8.14 11.81
CA GLN A 162 27.76 7.47 11.80
C GLN A 162 27.90 6.58 10.57
N ILE A 163 29.01 6.71 9.84
CA ILE A 163 29.34 5.86 8.69
C ILE A 163 30.72 5.27 8.88
N GLY A 164 30.80 3.93 8.86
CA GLY A 164 32.06 3.23 9.04
C GLY A 164 32.77 3.46 10.39
N GLY A 165 32.02 3.85 11.41
CA GLY A 165 32.56 4.15 12.76
C GLY A 165 32.96 5.62 12.95
N GLU A 166 32.80 6.46 11.94
CA GLU A 166 33.11 7.91 12.01
C GLU A 166 31.83 8.74 11.93
N PHE A 167 31.72 9.77 12.77
CA PHE A 167 30.60 10.70 12.73
C PHE A 167 30.72 11.64 11.52
N ILE A 168 29.62 11.80 10.79
CA ILE A 168 29.54 12.79 9.72
C ILE A 168 29.60 14.20 10.33
N LYS A 169 30.40 15.06 9.72
CA LYS A 169 30.52 16.46 10.07
C LYS A 169 30.09 17.36 8.94
N ASP A 170 29.51 18.49 9.29
CA ASP A 170 29.19 19.54 8.34
C ASP A 170 30.42 20.34 7.92
N ASP A 171 30.23 21.32 7.03
CA ASP A 171 31.31 22.21 6.54
C ASP A 171 31.97 23.03 7.65
N LYS A 172 31.35 23.13 8.84
CA LYS A 172 31.88 23.82 10.02
C LYS A 172 32.62 22.87 10.98
N GLY A 173 32.61 21.58 10.69
CA GLY A 173 33.19 20.54 11.54
C GLY A 173 32.30 20.09 12.70
N GLU A 174 31.04 20.52 12.73
CA GLU A 174 30.06 20.07 13.73
C GLU A 174 29.42 18.72 13.32
N MET A 175 29.06 17.89 14.29
CA MET A 175 28.40 16.60 14.01
C MET A 175 27.03 16.84 13.40
N VAL A 176 26.73 16.16 12.28
CA VAL A 176 25.41 16.17 11.67
C VAL A 176 24.45 15.33 12.50
N VAL A 177 23.39 15.96 13.02
CA VAL A 177 22.35 15.30 13.82
C VAL A 177 21.09 15.21 13.00
N SER A 178 20.61 14.01 12.73
CA SER A 178 19.36 13.76 12.05
C SER A 178 18.18 13.70 13.03
N LYS A 179 17.08 14.40 12.71
CA LYS A 179 15.87 14.51 13.52
C LYS A 179 14.65 14.00 12.76
N LEU A 180 13.62 13.60 13.49
CA LEU A 180 12.36 13.20 12.89
C LEU A 180 11.55 14.41 12.40
N GLY A 181 11.21 14.42 11.11
CA GLY A 181 10.42 15.45 10.43
C GLY A 181 8.93 15.09 10.33
N GLU A 182 8.22 14.99 11.44
CA GLU A 182 6.83 14.54 11.50
C GLU A 182 5.82 15.34 10.69
N PRO A 183 5.87 16.70 10.66
CA PRO A 183 4.80 17.49 10.03
C PRO A 183 4.59 17.19 8.54
N LEU A 184 5.65 16.84 7.82
CA LEU A 184 5.55 16.44 6.42
C LEU A 184 4.87 15.08 6.26
N LEU A 185 5.26 14.12 7.11
CA LEU A 185 4.72 12.76 7.08
C LEU A 185 3.22 12.73 7.43
N GLU A 186 2.81 13.54 8.40
CA GLU A 186 1.40 13.72 8.75
C GLU A 186 0.58 14.27 7.58
N LYS A 187 1.09 15.31 6.90
CA LYS A 187 0.41 15.90 5.73
C LYS A 187 0.27 14.92 4.58
N ILE A 188 1.32 14.15 4.27
CA ILE A 188 1.29 13.11 3.23
C ILE A 188 0.21 12.07 3.54
N ALA A 189 0.15 11.57 4.78
CA ALA A 189 -0.86 10.61 5.20
C ALA A 189 -2.28 11.20 5.10
N GLN A 190 -2.49 12.42 5.60
CA GLN A 190 -3.79 13.10 5.55
C GLN A 190 -4.29 13.34 4.13
N ALA A 191 -3.40 13.67 3.19
CA ALA A 191 -3.76 13.92 1.79
C ALA A 191 -4.38 12.69 1.09
N THR A 192 -4.21 11.48 1.64
CA THR A 192 -4.65 10.22 1.02
C THR A 192 -5.58 9.38 1.88
N ASP A 193 -6.20 9.96 2.92
CA ASP A 193 -6.98 9.23 3.94
C ASP A 193 -6.21 8.04 4.57
N GLY A 194 -4.89 8.18 4.66
CA GLY A 194 -4.00 7.26 5.35
C GLY A 194 -3.80 7.65 6.82
N ALA A 195 -2.76 7.06 7.44
CA ALA A 195 -2.40 7.36 8.82
C ALA A 195 -0.89 7.54 8.98
N TYR A 196 -0.48 8.47 9.84
CA TYR A 196 0.90 8.61 10.30
C TYR A 196 1.10 7.80 11.60
N ILE A 197 2.21 7.08 11.69
CA ILE A 197 2.62 6.37 12.90
C ILE A 197 4.06 6.73 13.22
N ARG A 198 4.28 7.20 14.45
CA ARG A 198 5.63 7.38 14.98
C ARG A 198 6.16 6.03 15.46
N SER A 199 7.31 5.62 14.95
CA SER A 199 8.02 4.44 15.46
C SER A 199 8.51 4.65 16.90
N THR A 200 8.58 3.55 17.64
CA THR A 200 9.14 3.50 18.99
C THR A 200 10.20 2.41 19.08
N ASN A 201 11.01 2.43 20.13
CA ASN A 201 11.97 1.36 20.38
C ASN A 201 11.33 -0.03 20.56
N GLN A 202 10.02 -0.10 20.84
CA GLN A 202 9.29 -1.35 21.00
C GLN A 202 8.68 -1.82 19.66
N SER A 203 8.17 -0.91 18.83
CA SER A 203 7.54 -1.21 17.55
C SER A 203 7.80 -0.11 16.53
N ILE A 204 8.05 -0.50 15.28
CA ILE A 204 8.12 0.44 14.15
C ILE A 204 6.73 0.90 13.69
N GLY A 205 5.65 0.17 14.06
CA GLY A 205 4.28 0.53 13.68
C GLY A 205 3.73 -0.22 12.46
N LEU A 206 4.53 -1.05 11.78
CA LEU A 206 4.06 -1.84 10.63
C LEU A 206 2.88 -2.75 10.98
N ASP A 207 2.90 -3.41 12.16
CA ASP A 207 1.79 -4.26 12.61
C ASP A 207 0.50 -3.46 12.81
N GLU A 208 0.60 -2.21 13.22
CA GLU A 208 -0.54 -1.31 13.41
C GLU A 208 -1.13 -0.90 12.06
N ILE A 209 -0.29 -0.59 11.07
CA ILE A 209 -0.72 -0.31 9.69
C ILE A 209 -1.46 -1.50 9.12
N VAL A 210 -0.91 -2.71 9.22
CA VAL A 210 -1.57 -3.93 8.71
C VAL A 210 -2.93 -4.15 9.36
N ARG A 211 -3.05 -3.94 10.68
CA ARG A 211 -4.36 -4.02 11.35
C ARG A 211 -5.34 -2.97 10.83
N THR A 212 -4.87 -1.75 10.62
CA THR A 212 -5.68 -0.66 10.08
C THR A 212 -6.16 -1.00 8.67
N ILE A 213 -5.28 -1.46 7.79
CA ILE A 213 -5.59 -1.89 6.43
C ILE A 213 -6.61 -3.04 6.44
N ASN A 214 -6.38 -4.09 7.22
CA ASN A 214 -7.31 -5.23 7.34
C ASN A 214 -8.69 -4.84 7.88
N ASN A 215 -8.78 -3.82 8.73
CA ASN A 215 -10.05 -3.31 9.22
C ASN A 215 -10.79 -2.47 8.18
N MET A 216 -10.06 -1.72 7.36
CA MET A 216 -10.61 -0.95 6.23
C MET A 216 -11.21 -1.89 5.18
N GLU A 217 -10.49 -2.95 4.77
CA GLU A 217 -11.01 -3.95 3.82
C GLU A 217 -12.31 -4.60 4.29
N LYS A 218 -12.42 -4.92 5.57
CA LYS A 218 -13.65 -5.49 6.13
C LYS A 218 -14.82 -4.50 6.08
N GLY A 219 -14.55 -3.21 6.25
CA GLY A 219 -15.55 -2.14 6.11
C GLY A 219 -16.00 -1.98 4.67
N ASP A 220 -15.08 -1.91 3.74
CA ASP A 220 -15.37 -1.74 2.31
C ASP A 220 -16.02 -3.00 1.70
N LEU A 221 -15.63 -4.20 2.10
CA LEU A 221 -16.27 -5.47 1.72
C LEU A 221 -17.70 -5.60 2.31
N ALA A 222 -17.94 -5.06 3.49
CA ALA A 222 -19.29 -5.03 4.06
C ALA A 222 -20.20 -4.03 3.32
N ALA A 223 -19.63 -2.93 2.80
CA ALA A 223 -20.35 -1.95 1.99
C ALA A 223 -20.59 -2.44 0.55
N LEU A 224 -19.69 -3.28 0.01
CA LEU A 224 -19.80 -3.90 -1.31
C LEU A 224 -20.63 -5.19 -1.35
N ARG A 225 -21.36 -5.52 -0.28
CA ARG A 225 -22.43 -6.52 -0.35
C ARG A 225 -23.55 -6.03 -1.26
N PHE A 226 -23.29 -6.01 -2.55
CA PHE A 226 -24.33 -5.86 -3.56
C PHE A 226 -25.21 -7.11 -3.49
N GLU A 227 -26.48 -6.93 -3.16
CA GLU A 227 -27.51 -7.91 -3.45
C GLU A 227 -27.61 -8.03 -4.99
N GLU A 228 -26.89 -8.99 -5.56
CA GLU A 228 -27.20 -9.42 -6.93
C GLU A 228 -28.56 -10.08 -6.89
N PHE A 229 -29.59 -9.34 -7.28
CA PHE A 229 -30.92 -9.89 -7.48
C PHE A 229 -30.91 -10.87 -8.65
N ASN A 230 -31.30 -12.11 -8.38
CA ASN A 230 -31.39 -13.15 -9.40
C ASN A 230 -32.56 -12.79 -10.33
N GLU A 231 -32.28 -12.25 -11.52
CA GLU A 231 -33.29 -11.91 -12.51
C GLU A 231 -33.89 -13.21 -13.07
N GLN A 232 -35.09 -13.56 -12.63
CA GLN A 232 -35.81 -14.78 -13.08
C GLN A 232 -36.79 -14.53 -14.22
N PHE A 233 -36.60 -13.45 -14.97
CA PHE A 233 -37.46 -13.14 -16.13
C PHE A 233 -37.46 -14.26 -17.20
N GLN A 234 -36.40 -15.06 -17.26
CA GLN A 234 -36.26 -16.18 -18.20
C GLN A 234 -37.35 -17.24 -18.03
N TYR A 235 -37.76 -17.54 -16.78
CA TYR A 235 -38.84 -18.51 -16.51
C TYR A 235 -40.20 -17.97 -16.93
N LEU A 236 -40.43 -16.66 -16.78
CA LEU A 236 -41.67 -16.03 -17.21
C LEU A 236 -41.79 -15.94 -18.74
N ILE A 237 -40.66 -15.65 -19.41
CA ILE A 237 -40.59 -15.68 -20.88
C ILE A 237 -40.82 -17.09 -21.39
N GLY A 238 -40.21 -18.11 -20.76
CA GLY A 238 -40.43 -19.53 -21.10
C GLY A 238 -41.89 -19.93 -20.94
N ALA A 239 -42.55 -19.58 -19.84
CA ALA A 239 -43.96 -19.85 -19.61
C ALA A 239 -44.88 -19.14 -20.66
N ALA A 240 -44.59 -17.88 -20.97
CA ALA A 240 -45.32 -17.14 -21.98
C ALA A 240 -45.18 -17.79 -23.37
N LEU A 241 -44.02 -18.25 -23.74
CA LEU A 241 -43.74 -18.91 -25.01
C LEU A 241 -44.48 -20.26 -25.13
N VAL A 242 -44.52 -21.03 -24.02
CA VAL A 242 -45.31 -22.28 -23.98
C VAL A 242 -46.81 -22.01 -24.14
N LEU A 243 -47.34 -20.96 -23.49
CA LEU A 243 -48.74 -20.58 -23.63
C LEU A 243 -49.08 -20.13 -25.05
N LEU A 244 -48.21 -19.37 -25.75
CA LEU A 244 -48.39 -18.98 -27.13
C LEU A 244 -48.36 -20.19 -28.06
N LEU A 245 -47.47 -21.15 -27.83
CA LEU A 245 -47.44 -22.40 -28.63
C LEU A 245 -48.73 -23.23 -28.44
N LEU A 246 -49.26 -23.32 -27.22
CA LEU A 246 -50.52 -24.00 -26.93
C LEU A 246 -51.71 -23.30 -27.62
N GLU A 247 -51.73 -21.96 -27.60
CA GLU A 247 -52.75 -21.18 -28.28
C GLU A 247 -52.74 -21.41 -29.79
N PHE A 248 -51.55 -21.39 -30.38
CA PHE A 248 -51.35 -21.66 -31.82
C PHE A 248 -51.84 -23.07 -32.20
N LEU A 249 -51.52 -24.11 -31.40
CA LEU A 249 -51.95 -25.49 -31.63
C LEU A 249 -53.47 -25.67 -31.46
N LEU A 250 -54.09 -24.89 -30.58
CA LEU A 250 -55.54 -24.94 -30.35
C LEU A 250 -56.32 -24.19 -31.46
N LEU A 251 -55.75 -23.09 -32.00
CA LEU A 251 -56.35 -22.34 -33.09
C LEU A 251 -56.27 -23.10 -34.44
N ASP A 252 -55.10 -23.79 -34.65
CA ASP A 252 -54.93 -24.61 -35.89
C ASP A 252 -55.89 -25.82 -35.93
N ARG A 253 -56.39 -26.30 -34.79
CA ARG A 253 -57.43 -27.34 -34.69
C ARG A 253 -58.86 -26.83 -34.92
N ARG A 254 -59.06 -25.51 -34.98
CA ARG A 254 -60.40 -24.89 -35.12
C ARG A 254 -60.75 -24.45 -36.54
N ASN A 255 -59.85 -24.61 -37.49
CA ASN A 255 -60.13 -24.37 -38.93
C ASN A 255 -60.09 -25.71 -39.66
N PRO A 256 -61.25 -26.36 -39.94
CA PRO A 256 -61.38 -27.42 -40.91
C PRO A 256 -61.39 -26.90 -42.33
#